data_0cfc286a1b615fc597ab961956296726
#
_entry.id   0cfc286a1b615fc597ab961956296726
#
_cell.length_a   1.000
_cell.length_b   1.000
_cell.length_c   1.000
_cell.angle_alpha   90.00
_cell.angle_beta   90.00
_cell.angle_gamma   90.00
#
_symmetry.space_group_name_H-M   'P 1'
#
loop_
_entity.id
_entity.type
_entity.pdbx_description
1 polymer ?
#
loop_
_entity_poly.entity_id
_entity_poly.type
_entity_poly.pdbx_seq_one_letter_code
_entity_poly.pdbx_strand_id
1 'polypeptide(L)'
;MERFIYNQYTIVNYGQTATLQSPTLQLNSIPDKIYLVVRKRMTTQSYTDTDSFMAIEGISINFNNSSGLGSSFTQQDLYKITAKNNVNQSWQEFTGKANGAMSSGNITQVPTTGSVLCLGFGTDIQLSEDYLAQGSLGSYQLSVKVDVRNQNVVAGTNSVNNYIPEMMIITQTSGVMVLEKGTCSTYLGLLTKSDVLEASSQAPTSVSAVKRLVGGGFFDNLKSIAGKVG
;
A
#
# COMPACT_ATOMS: atom_id res chain seq x y z
N MET A 1 -4.42 -4.84 -9.71
CA MET A 1 -3.39 -4.01 -9.05
C MET A 1 -2.95 -2.94 -10.04
N GLU A 2 -2.93 -1.70 -9.61
CA GLU A 2 -2.38 -0.58 -10.37
C GLU A 2 -1.09 -0.11 -9.70
N ARG A 3 -0.14 0.37 -10.51
CA ARG A 3 1.16 0.79 -10.04
C ARG A 3 1.46 2.21 -10.51
N PHE A 4 1.79 3.07 -9.56
CA PHE A 4 2.17 4.46 -9.79
C PHE A 4 3.62 4.66 -9.34
N ILE A 5 4.45 5.27 -10.18
CA ILE A 5 5.87 5.51 -9.91
C ILE A 5 6.14 6.99 -9.92
N TYR A 6 6.76 7.48 -8.84
CA TYR A 6 7.16 8.88 -8.69
C TYR A 6 8.64 8.99 -8.50
N ASN A 7 9.27 9.73 -9.40
CA ASN A 7 10.70 9.97 -9.38
C ASN A 7 11.01 11.26 -8.63
N GLN A 8 11.94 11.17 -7.69
CA GLN A 8 12.60 12.34 -7.14
C GLN A 8 13.93 12.55 -7.85
N TYR A 9 14.42 13.78 -7.87
CA TYR A 9 15.67 14.11 -8.55
C TYR A 9 16.82 14.46 -7.59
N THR A 10 16.53 14.50 -6.29
CA THR A 10 17.52 14.80 -5.26
C THR A 10 18.23 13.54 -4.80
N ILE A 11 19.54 13.58 -4.74
CA ILE A 11 20.36 12.48 -4.21
C ILE A 11 20.18 12.41 -2.70
N VAL A 12 19.96 11.21 -2.18
CA VAL A 12 19.87 10.92 -0.74
C VAL A 12 21.08 10.10 -0.34
N ASN A 13 21.92 10.67 0.50
CA ASN A 13 23.12 10.01 0.99
C ASN A 13 22.77 8.98 2.08
N TYR A 14 23.68 8.04 2.29
CA TYR A 14 23.56 7.06 3.38
C TYR A 14 23.32 7.74 4.74
N GLY A 15 22.38 7.20 5.50
CA GLY A 15 21.98 7.72 6.81
C GLY A 15 21.12 8.98 6.77
N GLN A 16 20.96 9.61 5.61
CA GLN A 16 20.11 10.79 5.47
C GLN A 16 18.64 10.41 5.30
N THR A 17 17.80 11.30 5.77
CA THR A 17 16.35 11.25 5.54
C THR A 17 15.98 12.08 4.31
N ALA A 18 14.92 11.65 3.65
CA ALA A 18 14.29 12.40 2.57
C ALA A 18 12.78 12.28 2.67
N THR A 19 12.10 13.33 2.27
CA THR A 19 10.64 13.35 2.15
C THR A 19 10.27 13.28 0.68
N LEU A 20 9.47 12.27 0.32
CA LEU A 20 8.89 12.14 -1.01
C LEU A 20 7.38 12.39 -0.95
N GLN A 21 6.87 13.08 -1.96
CA GLN A 21 5.44 13.34 -2.07
C GLN A 21 4.95 13.00 -3.48
N SER A 22 3.85 12.24 -3.55
CA SER A 22 3.18 11.99 -4.82
C SER A 22 2.38 13.21 -5.26
N PRO A 23 2.18 13.41 -6.56
CA PRO A 23 1.06 14.21 -7.03
C PRO A 23 -0.26 13.55 -6.61
N THR A 24 -1.35 14.25 -6.81
CA THR A 24 -2.69 13.69 -6.57
C THR A 24 -3.02 12.63 -7.61
N LEU A 25 -3.30 11.43 -7.13
CA LEU A 25 -3.77 10.29 -7.92
C LEU A 25 -5.28 10.33 -8.01
N GLN A 26 -5.82 10.08 -9.18
CA GLN A 26 -7.25 9.84 -9.38
C GLN A 26 -7.52 8.34 -9.36
N LEU A 27 -8.40 7.92 -8.47
CA LEU A 27 -8.83 6.54 -8.32
C LEU A 27 -10.31 6.44 -8.71
N ASN A 28 -10.66 5.41 -9.47
CA ASN A 28 -12.04 5.15 -9.91
C ASN A 28 -12.83 4.28 -8.91
N SER A 29 -12.14 3.72 -7.95
CA SER A 29 -12.71 2.96 -6.85
C SER A 29 -11.81 3.05 -5.62
N ILE A 30 -12.37 2.80 -4.43
CA ILE A 30 -11.59 2.70 -3.19
C ILE A 30 -10.86 1.36 -3.21
N PRO A 31 -9.51 1.34 -3.16
CA PRO A 31 -8.75 0.10 -3.10
C PRO A 31 -8.97 -0.64 -1.78
N ASP A 32 -8.67 -1.94 -1.77
CA ASP A 32 -8.64 -2.72 -0.53
C ASP A 32 -7.40 -2.37 0.29
N LYS A 33 -6.25 -2.33 -0.40
CA LYS A 33 -4.94 -2.06 0.20
C LYS A 33 -4.09 -1.17 -0.70
N ILE A 34 -3.17 -0.49 -0.06
CA ILE A 34 -2.10 0.25 -0.70
C ILE A 34 -0.76 -0.29 -0.20
N TYR A 35 0.15 -0.59 -1.12
CA TYR A 35 1.53 -0.91 -0.81
C TYR A 35 2.41 0.26 -1.22
N LEU A 36 3.34 0.60 -0.36
CA LEU A 36 4.28 1.69 -0.57
C LEU A 36 5.71 1.18 -0.36
N VAL A 37 6.53 1.39 -1.36
CA VAL A 37 7.97 1.11 -1.31
C VAL A 37 8.74 2.27 -1.93
N VAL A 38 9.93 2.52 -1.40
CA VAL A 38 10.85 3.52 -1.96
C VAL A 38 12.18 2.83 -2.23
N ARG A 39 12.64 2.92 -3.46
CA ARG A 39 13.86 2.25 -3.92
C ARG A 39 14.76 3.18 -4.72
N LYS A 40 15.94 2.72 -5.04
CA LYS A 40 16.80 3.38 -6.01
C LYS A 40 16.11 3.42 -7.38
N ARG A 41 16.17 4.57 -8.03
CA ARG A 41 15.55 4.76 -9.34
C ARG A 41 16.06 3.72 -10.34
N MET A 42 15.15 3.04 -11.01
CA MET A 42 15.46 1.91 -11.89
C MET A 42 16.47 2.25 -12.98
N THR A 43 16.39 3.47 -13.54
CA THR A 43 17.32 3.93 -14.59
C THR A 43 18.75 4.18 -14.09
N THR A 44 18.97 4.23 -12.77
CA THR A 44 20.27 4.46 -12.15
C THR A 44 20.80 3.23 -11.43
N GLN A 45 20.07 2.11 -11.49
CA GLN A 45 20.52 0.83 -10.93
C GLN A 45 21.65 0.25 -11.79
N SER A 46 22.60 -0.37 -11.11
CA SER A 46 23.71 -1.11 -11.72
C SER A 46 23.66 -2.58 -11.27
N TYR A 47 24.46 -3.43 -11.89
CA TYR A 47 24.56 -4.84 -11.53
C TYR A 47 25.11 -5.09 -10.12
N THR A 48 25.68 -4.07 -9.49
CA THR A 48 26.16 -4.13 -8.10
C THR A 48 25.12 -3.70 -7.07
N ASP A 49 24.00 -3.15 -7.52
CA ASP A 49 22.93 -2.73 -6.62
C ASP A 49 22.07 -3.94 -6.24
N THR A 50 21.67 -3.98 -4.98
CA THR A 50 20.71 -4.95 -4.48
C THR A 50 19.29 -4.40 -4.60
N ASP A 51 18.30 -5.28 -4.70
CA ASP A 51 16.88 -4.95 -4.63
C ASP A 51 16.51 -4.59 -3.18
N SER A 52 17.01 -3.44 -2.72
CA SER A 52 16.73 -2.96 -1.38
C SER A 52 15.88 -1.70 -1.42
N PHE A 53 15.01 -1.57 -0.42
CA PHE A 53 14.14 -0.42 -0.23
C PHE A 53 14.71 0.50 0.84
N MET A 54 14.33 1.78 0.79
CA MET A 54 14.63 2.71 1.87
C MET A 54 13.75 2.40 3.09
N ALA A 55 14.27 2.65 4.28
CA ALA A 55 13.49 2.52 5.50
C ALA A 55 12.44 3.64 5.58
N ILE A 56 11.18 3.29 5.74
CA ILE A 56 10.08 4.25 5.93
C ILE A 56 10.00 4.58 7.42
N GLU A 57 10.13 5.87 7.76
CA GLU A 57 10.07 6.37 9.13
C GLU A 57 8.73 7.05 9.46
N GLY A 58 8.07 7.62 8.46
CA GLY A 58 6.81 8.31 8.62
C GLY A 58 5.99 8.32 7.34
N ILE A 59 4.70 8.56 7.49
CA ILE A 59 3.77 8.67 6.37
C ILE A 59 2.72 9.74 6.65
N SER A 60 2.21 10.36 5.60
CA SER A 60 1.03 11.22 5.66
C SER A 60 0.23 11.02 4.38
N ILE A 61 -1.01 10.62 4.53
CA ILE A 61 -1.92 10.35 3.42
C ILE A 61 -3.02 11.38 3.41
N ASN A 62 -3.29 11.93 2.23
CA ASN A 62 -4.50 12.70 1.99
C ASN A 62 -5.42 11.87 1.09
N PHE A 63 -6.62 11.63 1.56
CA PHE A 63 -7.64 10.89 0.82
C PHE A 63 -8.94 11.69 0.80
N ASN A 64 -9.33 12.13 -0.38
CA ASN A 64 -10.45 13.06 -0.59
C ASN A 64 -10.33 14.31 0.29
N ASN A 65 -11.31 14.51 1.20
CA ASN A 65 -11.38 15.66 2.11
C ASN A 65 -10.59 15.43 3.42
N SER A 66 -10.06 14.21 3.64
CA SER A 66 -9.28 13.88 4.83
C SER A 66 -7.79 14.06 4.55
N SER A 67 -7.12 14.85 5.37
CA SER A 67 -5.69 15.12 5.23
C SER A 67 -4.90 14.66 6.46
N GLY A 68 -3.61 14.36 6.24
CA GLY A 68 -2.70 14.01 7.32
C GLY A 68 -2.97 12.65 7.98
N LEU A 69 -3.70 11.75 7.32
CA LEU A 69 -3.96 10.41 7.84
C LEU A 69 -2.63 9.68 8.04
N GLY A 70 -2.44 9.09 9.22
CA GLY A 70 -1.22 8.37 9.57
C GLY A 70 -0.02 9.24 9.94
N SER A 71 -0.14 10.57 9.97
CA SER A 71 0.98 11.49 10.27
C SER A 71 1.52 11.35 11.72
N SER A 72 0.74 10.77 12.62
CA SER A 72 1.14 10.48 14.00
C SER A 72 1.75 9.08 14.18
N PHE A 73 1.77 8.24 13.14
CA PHE A 73 2.32 6.89 13.25
C PHE A 73 3.83 6.91 13.33
N THR A 74 4.35 6.21 14.31
CA THR A 74 5.78 5.94 14.41
C THR A 74 6.18 4.82 13.45
N GLN A 75 7.48 4.68 13.18
CA GLN A 75 7.98 3.56 12.36
C GLN A 75 7.54 2.19 12.92
N GLN A 76 7.46 2.07 14.24
CA GLN A 76 7.02 0.84 14.89
C GLN A 76 5.52 0.56 14.66
N ASP A 77 4.69 1.61 14.66
CA ASP A 77 3.26 1.47 14.36
C ASP A 77 3.06 1.07 12.90
N LEU A 78 3.80 1.69 11.98
CA LEU A 78 3.77 1.33 10.55
C LEU A 78 4.16 -0.12 10.31
N TYR A 79 5.18 -0.61 11.02
CA TYR A 79 5.56 -2.02 10.99
C TYR A 79 4.44 -2.94 11.49
N LYS A 80 3.82 -2.62 12.65
CA LYS A 80 2.73 -3.43 13.21
C LYS A 80 1.52 -3.48 12.28
N ILE A 81 1.15 -2.34 11.68
CA ILE A 81 0.07 -2.24 10.72
C ILE A 81 0.38 -3.11 9.50
N THR A 82 1.61 -3.04 8.99
CA THR A 82 2.06 -3.83 7.84
C THR A 82 1.99 -5.33 8.13
N ALA A 83 2.45 -5.77 9.31
CA ALA A 83 2.36 -7.16 9.73
C ALA A 83 0.89 -7.63 9.85
N LYS A 84 0.01 -6.80 10.42
CA LYS A 84 -1.44 -7.04 10.48
C LYS A 84 -2.06 -7.21 9.09
N ASN A 85 -1.55 -6.51 8.10
CA ASN A 85 -2.00 -6.60 6.70
C ASN A 85 -1.39 -7.78 5.92
N ASN A 86 -0.78 -8.75 6.62
CA ASN A 86 -0.21 -10.00 6.08
C ASN A 86 1.05 -9.79 5.21
N VAL A 87 1.83 -8.77 5.46
CA VAL A 87 3.19 -8.67 4.91
C VAL A 87 4.15 -9.32 5.90
N ASN A 88 4.73 -10.44 5.50
CA ASN A 88 5.66 -11.18 6.34
C ASN A 88 7.07 -10.59 6.25
N GLN A 89 7.34 -9.60 7.06
CA GLN A 89 8.61 -8.90 7.16
C GLN A 89 8.99 -8.75 8.64
N SER A 90 10.24 -9.03 8.98
CA SER A 90 10.74 -8.82 10.33
C SER A 90 10.97 -7.33 10.61
N TRP A 91 11.05 -6.96 11.90
CA TRP A 91 11.38 -5.59 12.29
C TRP A 91 12.73 -5.10 11.72
N GLN A 92 13.73 -5.98 11.71
CA GLN A 92 15.06 -5.67 11.19
C GLN A 92 15.02 -5.42 9.66
N GLU A 93 14.24 -6.20 8.94
CA GLU A 93 14.03 -5.97 7.51
C GLU A 93 13.30 -4.65 7.28
N PHE A 94 12.23 -4.37 8.04
CA PHE A 94 11.46 -3.14 7.88
C PHE A 94 12.29 -1.90 8.18
N THR A 95 13.18 -1.93 9.17
CA THR A 95 14.06 -0.80 9.51
C THR A 95 15.24 -0.63 8.55
N GLY A 96 15.44 -1.57 7.63
CA GLY A 96 16.52 -1.53 6.65
C GLY A 96 17.91 -1.86 7.20
N LYS A 97 18.01 -2.29 8.46
CA LYS A 97 19.28 -2.61 9.12
C LYS A 97 19.14 -3.70 10.18
N ALA A 98 20.15 -4.53 10.27
CA ALA A 98 20.32 -5.51 11.33
C ALA A 98 21.66 -5.35 12.02
N ASN A 99 21.75 -5.79 13.27
CA ASN A 99 23.01 -5.87 13.97
C ASN A 99 23.75 -7.14 13.51
N GLY A 100 24.92 -6.93 12.91
CA GLY A 100 25.85 -8.01 12.54
C GLY A 100 26.72 -8.44 13.71
N ALA A 101 27.74 -9.26 13.40
CA ALA A 101 28.68 -9.75 14.39
C ALA A 101 29.51 -8.60 15.00
N MET A 102 29.83 -8.75 16.28
CA MET A 102 30.78 -7.84 16.94
C MET A 102 32.19 -8.08 16.41
N SER A 103 32.83 -7.03 15.89
CA SER A 103 34.24 -7.03 15.55
C SER A 103 34.94 -5.93 16.33
N SER A 104 35.96 -6.29 17.09
CA SER A 104 36.76 -5.36 17.91
C SER A 104 35.94 -4.48 18.87
N GLY A 105 34.87 -5.03 19.47
CA GLY A 105 34.01 -4.30 20.41
C GLY A 105 32.95 -3.41 19.76
N ASN A 106 32.92 -3.29 18.44
CA ASN A 106 31.92 -2.53 17.72
C ASN A 106 30.88 -3.45 17.05
N ILE A 107 29.61 -3.11 17.19
CA ILE A 107 28.51 -3.78 16.48
C ILE A 107 28.51 -3.25 15.03
N THR A 108 28.75 -4.12 14.08
CA THR A 108 28.61 -3.77 12.66
C THR A 108 27.14 -3.83 12.27
N GLN A 109 26.61 -2.75 11.74
CA GLN A 109 25.28 -2.76 11.15
C GLN A 109 25.33 -3.29 9.72
N VAL A 110 24.42 -4.20 9.40
CA VAL A 110 24.27 -4.79 8.07
C VAL A 110 22.97 -4.29 7.46
N PRO A 111 22.99 -3.78 6.22
CA PRO A 111 21.77 -3.39 5.53
C PRO A 111 20.89 -4.61 5.25
N THR A 112 19.58 -4.39 5.29
CA THR A 112 18.57 -5.40 5.00
C THR A 112 17.67 -4.92 3.87
N THR A 113 16.58 -5.66 3.57
CA THR A 113 15.68 -5.37 2.44
C THR A 113 15.02 -3.99 2.49
N GLY A 114 14.85 -3.38 3.67
CA GLY A 114 14.13 -2.12 3.84
C GLY A 114 12.61 -2.29 3.89
N SER A 115 11.88 -1.18 3.95
CA SER A 115 10.45 -1.20 4.26
C SER A 115 9.59 -1.52 3.05
N VAL A 116 8.68 -2.48 3.21
CA VAL A 116 7.47 -2.64 2.39
C VAL A 116 6.29 -2.27 3.28
N LEU A 117 5.69 -1.12 3.09
CA LEU A 117 4.55 -0.66 3.89
C LEU A 117 3.25 -1.10 3.23
N CYS A 118 2.34 -1.66 4.02
CA CYS A 118 0.99 -2.04 3.58
C CYS A 118 -0.07 -1.47 4.51
N LEU A 119 -1.03 -0.74 3.94
CA LEU A 119 -2.14 -0.13 4.65
C LEU A 119 -3.46 -0.55 4.02
N GLY A 120 -4.45 -0.85 4.85
CA GLY A 120 -5.82 -1.17 4.44
C GLY A 120 -6.72 0.07 4.46
N PHE A 121 -7.50 0.27 3.42
CA PHE A 121 -8.56 1.28 3.43
C PHE A 121 -9.72 0.81 4.33
N GLY A 122 -10.30 1.73 5.08
CA GLY A 122 -11.37 1.45 6.04
C GLY A 122 -10.91 0.83 7.36
N THR A 123 -9.67 0.34 7.43
CA THR A 123 -9.09 -0.23 8.67
C THR A 123 -7.96 0.63 9.22
N ASP A 124 -7.03 1.03 8.38
CA ASP A 124 -5.85 1.82 8.75
C ASP A 124 -5.96 3.25 8.19
N ILE A 125 -6.52 3.38 7.00
CA ILE A 125 -6.90 4.65 6.38
C ILE A 125 -8.40 4.81 6.60
N GLN A 126 -8.80 5.73 7.49
CA GLN A 126 -10.20 5.99 7.77
C GLN A 126 -10.89 6.59 6.55
N LEU A 127 -12.08 6.09 6.27
CA LEU A 127 -12.96 6.65 5.26
C LEU A 127 -13.86 7.70 5.93
N SER A 128 -13.95 8.88 5.33
CA SER A 128 -14.60 10.06 5.95
C SER A 128 -16.11 9.97 6.04
N GLU A 129 -16.72 9.01 5.38
CA GLU A 129 -18.18 8.91 5.27
C GLU A 129 -18.65 7.45 5.43
N ASP A 130 -19.74 7.26 6.15
CA ASP A 130 -20.29 5.93 6.51
C ASP A 130 -20.70 5.08 5.30
N TYR A 131 -20.92 5.71 4.14
CA TYR A 131 -21.28 5.01 2.90
C TYR A 131 -20.07 4.65 2.02
N LEU A 132 -18.86 4.95 2.46
CA LEU A 132 -17.65 4.57 1.76
C LEU A 132 -17.13 3.24 2.28
N ALA A 133 -16.86 2.34 1.37
CA ALA A 133 -16.26 1.04 1.66
C ALA A 133 -15.23 0.67 0.59
N GLN A 134 -14.38 -0.28 0.89
CA GLN A 134 -13.48 -0.89 -0.10
C GLN A 134 -14.30 -1.38 -1.30
N GLY A 135 -13.83 -1.09 -2.51
CA GLY A 135 -14.53 -1.43 -3.74
C GLY A 135 -15.64 -0.46 -4.17
N SER A 136 -15.97 0.58 -3.38
CA SER A 136 -16.93 1.60 -3.79
C SER A 136 -16.45 2.31 -5.04
N LEU A 137 -17.31 2.38 -6.05
CA LEU A 137 -17.06 3.12 -7.29
C LEU A 137 -17.25 4.61 -7.07
N GLY A 138 -16.37 5.41 -7.65
CA GLY A 138 -16.43 6.86 -7.57
C GLY A 138 -15.14 7.51 -8.08
N SER A 139 -15.07 8.82 -7.97
CA SER A 139 -13.86 9.57 -8.26
C SER A 139 -13.22 9.98 -6.94
N TYR A 140 -12.10 9.38 -6.61
CA TYR A 140 -11.38 9.58 -5.35
C TYR A 140 -10.00 10.17 -5.62
N GLN A 141 -9.56 11.03 -4.73
CA GLN A 141 -8.25 11.67 -4.79
C GLN A 141 -7.36 11.10 -3.69
N LEU A 142 -6.17 10.65 -4.06
CA LEU A 142 -5.17 10.13 -3.14
C LEU A 142 -3.85 10.85 -3.36
N SER A 143 -3.24 11.37 -2.30
CA SER A 143 -1.84 11.76 -2.33
C SER A 143 -1.12 11.20 -1.11
N VAL A 144 0.14 10.82 -1.30
CA VAL A 144 0.95 10.17 -0.29
C VAL A 144 2.24 10.95 -0.12
N LYS A 145 2.54 11.30 1.11
CA LYS A 145 3.83 11.83 1.54
C LYS A 145 4.49 10.79 2.44
N VAL A 146 5.77 10.51 2.20
CA VAL A 146 6.53 9.53 2.96
C VAL A 146 7.89 10.09 3.37
N ASP A 147 8.25 9.89 4.63
CA ASP A 147 9.57 10.19 5.15
C ASP A 147 10.38 8.90 5.21
N VAL A 148 11.52 8.90 4.55
CA VAL A 148 12.37 7.72 4.38
C VAL A 148 13.81 8.00 4.77
N ARG A 149 14.53 6.95 5.18
CA ARG A 149 15.96 6.99 5.46
C ARG A 149 16.71 6.01 4.56
N ASN A 150 17.82 6.48 3.98
CA ASN A 150 18.70 5.61 3.22
C ASN A 150 19.60 4.81 4.17
N GLN A 151 19.37 3.50 4.27
CA GLN A 151 20.16 2.57 5.07
C GLN A 151 21.05 1.65 4.21
N ASN A 152 21.10 1.89 2.90
CA ASN A 152 21.79 1.00 1.98
C ASN A 152 23.26 1.35 1.83
N VAL A 153 24.11 0.34 2.00
CA VAL A 153 25.56 0.39 1.73
C VAL A 153 25.91 -0.56 0.59
N VAL A 154 26.97 -0.27 -0.13
CA VAL A 154 27.49 -1.18 -1.14
C VAL A 154 28.21 -2.33 -0.43
N ALA A 155 27.77 -3.56 -0.68
CA ALA A 155 28.38 -4.74 -0.08
C ALA A 155 29.85 -4.85 -0.47
N GLY A 156 30.71 -5.11 0.52
CA GLY A 156 32.15 -5.33 0.32
C GLY A 156 33.00 -4.09 0.11
N THR A 157 32.41 -2.92 0.15
CA THR A 157 33.13 -1.64 0.14
C THR A 157 32.58 -0.75 1.26
N ASN A 158 33.43 0.12 1.83
CA ASN A 158 32.93 1.19 2.72
C ASN A 158 32.25 2.32 1.93
N SER A 159 31.90 2.06 0.68
CA SER A 159 31.27 3.02 -0.19
C SER A 159 29.79 3.12 0.15
N VAL A 160 29.38 4.31 0.52
CA VAL A 160 27.99 4.67 0.77
C VAL A 160 27.21 4.63 -0.55
N ASN A 161 26.10 3.95 -0.55
CA ASN A 161 25.21 3.93 -1.71
C ASN A 161 24.31 5.16 -1.68
N ASN A 162 24.77 6.22 -2.35
CA ASN A 162 23.99 7.43 -2.54
C ASN A 162 23.11 7.26 -3.76
N TYR A 163 21.81 7.45 -3.63
CA TYR A 163 20.94 7.28 -4.78
C TYR A 163 19.75 8.23 -4.85
N ILE A 164 19.28 8.36 -6.05
CA ILE A 164 18.05 9.09 -6.35
C ILE A 164 16.91 8.13 -6.10
N PRO A 165 16.00 8.42 -5.14
CA PRO A 165 14.89 7.54 -4.84
C PRO A 165 13.76 7.65 -5.87
N GLU A 166 13.06 6.55 -6.08
CA GLU A 166 11.73 6.52 -6.68
C GLU A 166 10.75 5.91 -5.70
N MET A 167 9.60 6.55 -5.51
CA MET A 167 8.50 6.04 -4.72
C MET A 167 7.55 5.27 -5.61
N MET A 168 7.21 4.05 -5.21
CA MET A 168 6.24 3.22 -5.89
C MET A 168 5.02 3.03 -4.99
N ILE A 169 3.85 3.40 -5.51
CA ILE A 169 2.55 3.18 -4.88
C ILE A 169 1.84 2.10 -5.68
N ILE A 170 1.42 1.04 -5.03
CA ILE A 170 0.68 -0.07 -5.64
C ILE A 170 -0.66 -0.17 -4.94
N THR A 171 -1.74 -0.01 -5.69
CA THR A 171 -3.10 -0.22 -5.19
C THR A 171 -3.56 -1.63 -5.52
N GLN A 172 -4.17 -2.27 -4.55
CA GLN A 172 -4.82 -3.56 -4.71
C GLN A 172 -6.32 -3.37 -4.61
N THR A 173 -7.04 -3.85 -5.61
CA THR A 173 -8.50 -3.83 -5.66
C THR A 173 -8.99 -5.24 -5.89
N SER A 174 -10.00 -5.66 -5.15
CA SER A 174 -10.71 -6.91 -5.39
C SER A 174 -11.67 -6.76 -6.56
N GLY A 175 -11.87 -7.83 -7.29
CA GLY A 175 -12.77 -7.86 -8.43
C GLY A 175 -13.17 -9.28 -8.78
N VAL A 176 -14.09 -9.40 -9.74
CA VAL A 176 -14.55 -10.67 -10.26
C VAL A 176 -14.16 -10.79 -11.73
N MET A 177 -13.58 -11.92 -12.08
CA MET A 177 -13.29 -12.28 -13.45
C MET A 177 -14.31 -13.32 -13.91
N VAL A 178 -15.06 -13.00 -14.97
CA VAL A 178 -16.03 -13.90 -15.59
C VAL A 178 -15.46 -14.38 -16.91
N LEU A 179 -15.36 -15.69 -17.05
CA LEU A 179 -14.96 -16.36 -18.29
C LEU A 179 -16.21 -16.98 -18.92
N GLU A 180 -16.61 -16.47 -20.06
CA GLU A 180 -17.76 -16.99 -20.78
C GLU A 180 -17.44 -17.10 -22.27
N LYS A 181 -17.70 -18.30 -22.85
CA LYS A 181 -17.58 -18.57 -24.31
C LYS A 181 -16.26 -18.08 -24.93
N GLY A 182 -15.14 -18.19 -24.19
CA GLY A 182 -13.82 -17.75 -24.66
C GLY A 182 -13.54 -16.25 -24.50
N THR A 183 -14.47 -15.50 -23.93
CA THR A 183 -14.27 -14.08 -23.58
C THR A 183 -14.01 -13.95 -22.07
N CYS A 184 -13.09 -13.06 -21.69
CA CYS A 184 -12.79 -12.74 -20.31
C CYS A 184 -13.24 -11.31 -20.02
N SER A 185 -14.12 -11.15 -19.03
CA SER A 185 -14.53 -9.83 -18.54
C SER A 185 -14.14 -9.69 -17.08
N THR A 186 -13.52 -8.57 -16.74
CA THR A 186 -13.11 -8.26 -15.36
C THR A 186 -13.95 -7.11 -14.82
N TYR A 187 -14.60 -7.35 -13.71
CA TYR A 187 -15.40 -6.35 -12.99
C TYR A 187 -14.64 -5.94 -11.71
N LEU A 188 -14.28 -4.66 -11.62
CA LEU A 188 -13.63 -4.06 -10.46
C LEU A 188 -14.60 -3.07 -9.81
N GLY A 189 -14.60 -3.01 -8.47
CA GLY A 189 -15.40 -2.04 -7.74
C GLY A 189 -16.90 -2.25 -7.98
N LEU A 190 -17.46 -3.35 -7.50
CA LEU A 190 -18.86 -3.72 -7.74
C LEU A 190 -19.85 -3.09 -6.77
N LEU A 191 -19.37 -2.37 -5.74
CA LEU A 191 -20.24 -1.77 -4.74
C LEU A 191 -20.68 -0.38 -5.17
N THR A 192 -21.99 -0.17 -5.25
CA THR A 192 -22.57 1.16 -5.37
C THR A 192 -22.82 1.76 -3.99
N LYS A 193 -23.03 3.09 -3.93
CA LYS A 193 -23.40 3.77 -2.69
C LYS A 193 -24.65 3.16 -2.04
N SER A 194 -25.64 2.78 -2.83
CA SER A 194 -26.86 2.13 -2.35
C SER A 194 -26.59 0.78 -1.70
N ASP A 195 -25.70 -0.03 -2.28
CA ASP A 195 -25.35 -1.34 -1.74
C ASP A 195 -24.68 -1.22 -0.36
N VAL A 196 -23.81 -0.23 -0.20
CA VAL A 196 -23.12 0.02 1.08
C VAL A 196 -24.09 0.51 2.15
N LEU A 197 -24.98 1.46 1.80
CA LEU A 197 -25.98 1.98 2.74
C LEU A 197 -27.00 0.91 3.15
N GLU A 198 -27.41 0.05 2.23
CA GLU A 198 -28.31 -1.07 2.54
C GLU A 198 -27.62 -2.06 3.49
N ALA A 199 -26.34 -2.39 3.25
CA ALA A 199 -25.55 -3.25 4.12
C ALA A 199 -25.35 -2.65 5.52
N SER A 200 -25.09 -1.34 5.61
CA SER A 200 -24.86 -0.65 6.88
C SER A 200 -26.14 -0.47 7.71
N SER A 201 -27.30 -0.34 7.07
CA SER A 201 -28.59 -0.21 7.74
C SER A 201 -29.12 -1.54 8.31
N GLN A 202 -28.64 -2.65 7.81
CA GLN A 202 -28.96 -3.99 8.32
C GLN A 202 -27.93 -4.40 9.36
N ALA A 203 -28.10 -3.97 10.62
CA ALA A 203 -27.31 -4.53 11.72
C ALA A 203 -27.47 -6.06 11.71
N PRO A 204 -26.38 -6.85 11.66
CA PRO A 204 -26.47 -8.30 11.56
C PRO A 204 -27.02 -8.87 12.86
N THR A 205 -28.34 -9.11 12.90
CA THR A 205 -29.02 -9.72 14.03
C THR A 205 -28.92 -11.24 14.06
N SER A 206 -28.38 -11.85 13.01
CA SER A 206 -28.20 -13.30 12.91
C SER A 206 -27.04 -13.70 11.98
N VAL A 207 -26.53 -14.92 12.19
CA VAL A 207 -25.50 -15.54 11.34
C VAL A 207 -25.94 -15.60 9.85
N SER A 208 -27.24 -15.65 9.59
CA SER A 208 -27.81 -15.63 8.22
C SER A 208 -27.63 -14.24 7.56
N ALA A 209 -27.73 -13.15 8.32
CA ALA A 209 -27.49 -11.81 7.83
C ALA A 209 -26.01 -11.58 7.49
N VAL A 210 -25.09 -12.14 8.28
CA VAL A 210 -23.64 -12.10 8.00
C VAL A 210 -23.33 -12.87 6.71
N LYS A 211 -23.96 -14.02 6.47
CA LYS A 211 -23.83 -14.77 5.20
C LYS A 211 -24.38 -14.00 4.00
N ARG A 212 -25.42 -13.19 4.17
CA ARG A 212 -25.97 -12.33 3.13
C ARG A 212 -25.01 -11.16 2.81
N LEU A 213 -24.42 -10.54 3.81
CA LEU A 213 -23.42 -9.50 3.65
C LEU A 213 -22.14 -10.00 2.94
N VAL A 214 -21.75 -11.24 3.18
CA VAL A 214 -20.51 -11.83 2.65
C VAL A 214 -20.71 -12.56 1.31
N GLY A 215 -21.94 -12.90 0.91
CA GLY A 215 -22.12 -13.73 -0.27
C GLY A 215 -23.46 -13.71 -1.00
N GLY A 216 -24.53 -13.17 -0.41
CA GLY A 216 -25.88 -13.27 -1.01
C GLY A 216 -26.20 -12.18 -2.04
N GLY A 217 -25.93 -10.94 -1.74
CA GLY A 217 -26.22 -9.81 -2.64
C GLY A 217 -25.30 -9.74 -3.84
N PHE A 218 -24.09 -10.26 -3.72
CA PHE A 218 -23.11 -10.29 -4.79
C PHE A 218 -23.51 -11.20 -5.95
N PHE A 219 -23.99 -12.41 -5.66
CA PHE A 219 -24.43 -13.35 -6.69
C PHE A 219 -25.78 -12.97 -7.32
N ASP A 220 -26.65 -12.29 -6.59
CA ASP A 220 -27.92 -11.82 -7.13
C ASP A 220 -27.74 -10.64 -8.08
N ASN A 221 -26.81 -9.74 -7.78
CA ASN A 221 -26.40 -8.65 -8.70
C ASN A 221 -25.69 -9.18 -9.95
N LEU A 222 -24.85 -10.22 -9.83
CA LEU A 222 -24.23 -10.90 -10.98
C LEU A 222 -25.27 -11.56 -11.89
N LYS A 223 -26.32 -12.20 -11.34
CA LYS A 223 -27.43 -12.76 -12.12
C LYS A 223 -28.22 -11.67 -12.84
N SER A 224 -28.42 -10.52 -12.20
CA SER A 224 -29.13 -9.38 -12.81
C SER A 224 -28.31 -8.74 -13.96
N ILE A 225 -27.00 -8.73 -13.88
CA ILE A 225 -26.10 -8.23 -14.93
C ILE A 225 -26.04 -9.24 -16.09
N ALA A 226 -25.92 -10.53 -15.80
CA ALA A 226 -25.91 -11.58 -16.82
C ALA A 226 -27.25 -11.70 -17.57
N GLY A 227 -28.37 -11.41 -16.90
CA GLY A 227 -29.70 -11.41 -17.50
C GLY A 227 -30.03 -10.18 -18.38
N LYS A 228 -29.20 -9.14 -18.38
CA LYS A 228 -29.38 -7.94 -19.23
C LYS A 228 -28.54 -7.95 -20.50
N VAL A 229 -27.73 -8.98 -20.72
CA VAL A 229 -26.81 -9.13 -21.86
C VAL A 229 -27.26 -10.25 -22.82
N GLY A 230 -28.45 -10.83 -22.59
CA GLY A 230 -29.08 -11.82 -23.46
C GLY A 230 -30.15 -11.21 -24.33
#